data_3dc2a8a3d976c8faabc943c4c5ef26e3
#
_entry.id   3dc2a8a3d976c8faabc943c4c5ef26e3
#
_cell.length_a   1.000
_cell.length_b   1.000
_cell.length_c   1.000
_cell.angle_alpha   90.00
_cell.angle_beta   90.00
_cell.angle_gamma   90.00
#
_symmetry.space_group_name_H-M   'P 1'
#
loop_
_entity.id
_entity.type
_entity.pdbx_description
1 polymer ?
#
loop_
_entity_poly.entity_id
_entity_poly.type
_entity_poly.pdbx_seq_one_letter_code
_entity_poly.pdbx_strand_id
1 'polypeptide(L)'
;MTLTTATALIAEDEPLLAENLRAELAQAWPGLRVVAEAGSGTAAVELALQHRPQLCFLDIRMPGMTGLEAAQAITEDWPDEAGPLPLFVFVTAYDHYALQAFEAAAADYLLKPVTPQRLTQSVARLQARLAQPLPLHDDGALASLRQLLQQASRPAPRLRHLQAAVGEAIELVPLEAVLY
;
A
#
# COMPACT_ATOMS: atom_id res chain seq x y z
N MET A 1 11.48 9.27 -26.25
CA MET A 1 11.05 8.59 -24.99
C MET A 1 9.57 8.29 -25.12
N THR A 2 9.21 7.05 -25.29
CA THR A 2 7.79 6.61 -25.33
C THR A 2 7.23 6.76 -23.92
N LEU A 3 6.31 7.70 -23.72
CA LEU A 3 5.58 7.81 -22.47
C LEU A 3 4.71 6.55 -22.33
N THR A 4 5.00 5.72 -21.36
CA THR A 4 4.13 4.58 -21.03
C THR A 4 2.80 5.14 -20.55
N THR A 5 1.75 4.96 -21.33
CA THR A 5 0.39 5.37 -20.93
C THR A 5 -0.24 4.27 -20.11
N ALA A 6 -0.92 4.64 -19.02
CA ALA A 6 -1.66 3.71 -18.19
C ALA A 6 -2.92 4.39 -17.60
N THR A 7 -3.86 3.58 -17.11
CA THR A 7 -5.07 4.05 -16.45
C THR A 7 -5.05 3.67 -14.98
N ALA A 8 -5.53 4.57 -14.11
CA ALA A 8 -5.58 4.35 -12.67
C ALA A 8 -6.93 4.74 -12.07
N LEU A 9 -7.27 4.06 -10.98
CA LEU A 9 -8.30 4.45 -10.03
C LEU A 9 -7.62 4.88 -8.74
N ILE A 10 -8.11 5.94 -8.09
CA ILE A 10 -7.72 6.36 -6.75
C ILE A 10 -8.91 6.15 -5.82
N ALA A 11 -8.71 5.45 -4.69
CA ALA A 11 -9.70 5.30 -3.63
C ALA A 11 -9.14 5.88 -2.34
N GLU A 12 -9.76 6.97 -1.89
CA GLU A 12 -9.36 7.78 -0.74
C GLU A 12 -10.60 8.51 -0.22
N ASP A 13 -10.91 8.38 1.06
CA ASP A 13 -12.09 9.00 1.65
C ASP A 13 -11.89 10.48 2.02
N GLU A 14 -10.63 10.94 2.07
CA GLU A 14 -10.30 12.34 2.29
C GLU A 14 -10.03 13.05 0.94
N PRO A 15 -10.94 13.94 0.46
CA PRO A 15 -10.83 14.55 -0.87
C PRO A 15 -9.52 15.30 -1.12
N LEU A 16 -8.98 15.97 -0.08
CA LEU A 16 -7.71 16.71 -0.19
C LEU A 16 -6.52 15.76 -0.38
N LEU A 17 -6.55 14.58 0.24
CA LEU A 17 -5.49 13.59 0.07
C LEU A 17 -5.59 12.91 -1.29
N ALA A 18 -6.80 12.65 -1.79
CA ALA A 18 -7.03 12.16 -3.15
C ALA A 18 -6.49 13.15 -4.20
N GLU A 19 -6.81 14.44 -4.04
CA GLU A 19 -6.33 15.50 -4.95
C GLU A 19 -4.81 15.63 -4.93
N ASN A 20 -4.18 15.60 -3.74
CA ASN A 20 -2.73 15.63 -3.59
C ASN A 20 -2.07 14.43 -4.28
N LEU A 21 -2.57 13.22 -4.02
CA LEU A 21 -2.03 12.01 -4.64
C LEU A 21 -2.15 12.07 -6.17
N ARG A 22 -3.28 12.54 -6.69
CA ARG A 22 -3.49 12.74 -8.13
C ARG A 22 -2.49 13.73 -8.71
N ALA A 23 -2.26 14.87 -8.04
CA ALA A 23 -1.30 15.88 -8.49
C ALA A 23 0.15 15.35 -8.50
N GLU A 24 0.55 14.63 -7.47
CA GLU A 24 1.87 14.01 -7.38
C GLU A 24 2.06 12.91 -8.42
N LEU A 25 1.05 12.08 -8.66
CA LEU A 25 1.06 11.07 -9.73
C LEU A 25 1.18 11.71 -11.11
N ALA A 26 0.48 12.81 -11.38
CA ALA A 26 0.56 13.53 -12.65
C ALA A 26 1.96 14.09 -12.91
N GLN A 27 2.69 14.50 -11.85
CA GLN A 27 4.08 14.94 -11.96
C GLN A 27 5.05 13.77 -12.16
N ALA A 28 4.89 12.69 -11.38
CA ALA A 28 5.78 11.53 -11.41
C ALA A 28 5.56 10.66 -12.66
N TRP A 29 4.34 10.64 -13.20
CA TRP A 29 3.96 9.83 -14.35
C TRP A 29 2.98 10.58 -15.28
N PRO A 30 3.48 11.48 -16.15
CA PRO A 30 2.63 12.29 -17.05
C PRO A 30 1.74 11.47 -18.01
N GLY A 31 2.08 10.21 -18.28
CA GLY A 31 1.27 9.29 -19.09
C GLY A 31 0.18 8.55 -18.32
N LEU A 32 0.09 8.71 -17.00
CA LEU A 32 -0.94 8.08 -16.18
C LEU A 32 -2.24 8.89 -16.24
N ARG A 33 -3.34 8.24 -16.59
CA ARG A 33 -4.67 8.85 -16.60
C ARG A 33 -5.51 8.28 -15.45
N VAL A 34 -5.86 9.10 -14.49
CA VAL A 34 -6.84 8.76 -13.45
C VAL A 34 -8.23 8.75 -14.12
N VAL A 35 -8.84 7.57 -14.18
CA VAL A 35 -10.14 7.34 -14.84
C VAL A 35 -11.31 7.37 -13.87
N ALA A 36 -11.05 7.17 -12.57
CA ALA A 36 -12.06 7.22 -11.53
C ALA A 36 -11.43 7.56 -10.17
N GLU A 37 -12.22 8.23 -9.32
CA GLU A 37 -11.90 8.51 -7.92
C GLU A 37 -13.06 8.01 -7.05
N ALA A 38 -12.76 7.28 -5.97
CA ALA A 38 -13.72 6.70 -5.05
C ALA A 38 -13.47 7.20 -3.63
N GLY A 39 -14.52 7.57 -2.92
CA GLY A 39 -14.46 7.99 -1.50
C GLY A 39 -14.76 6.83 -0.52
N SER A 40 -14.87 5.60 -0.99
CA SER A 40 -15.11 4.42 -0.14
C SER A 40 -14.67 3.14 -0.84
N GLY A 41 -14.46 2.07 -0.08
CA GLY A 41 -14.11 0.77 -0.63
C GLY A 41 -15.18 0.20 -1.57
N THR A 42 -16.46 0.33 -1.23
CA THR A 42 -17.56 -0.13 -2.08
C THR A 42 -17.57 0.61 -3.43
N ALA A 43 -17.44 1.94 -3.41
CA ALA A 43 -17.35 2.73 -4.66
C ALA A 43 -16.10 2.37 -5.47
N ALA A 44 -14.99 2.04 -4.80
CA ALA A 44 -13.76 1.60 -5.47
C ALA A 44 -13.98 0.30 -6.26
N VAL A 45 -14.69 -0.68 -5.68
CA VAL A 45 -15.04 -1.94 -6.36
C VAL A 45 -15.90 -1.66 -7.60
N GLU A 46 -16.99 -0.92 -7.43
CA GLU A 46 -17.93 -0.59 -8.54
C GLU A 46 -17.20 0.11 -9.69
N LEU A 47 -16.41 1.15 -9.38
CA LEU A 47 -15.69 1.93 -10.38
C LEU A 47 -14.54 1.13 -11.02
N ALA A 48 -13.87 0.25 -10.28
CA ALA A 48 -12.83 -0.62 -10.84
C ALA A 48 -13.41 -1.61 -11.85
N LEU A 49 -14.54 -2.25 -11.55
CA LEU A 49 -15.20 -3.17 -12.46
C LEU A 49 -15.79 -2.44 -13.70
N GLN A 50 -16.27 -1.21 -13.53
CA GLN A 50 -16.79 -0.38 -14.60
C GLN A 50 -15.71 0.15 -15.55
N HIS A 51 -14.63 0.72 -15.01
CA HIS A 51 -13.60 1.41 -15.78
C HIS A 51 -12.41 0.53 -16.16
N ARG A 52 -12.26 -0.62 -15.52
CA ARG A 52 -11.18 -1.61 -15.76
C ARG A 52 -9.79 -0.95 -15.81
N PRO A 53 -9.39 -0.21 -14.75
CA PRO A 53 -8.10 0.45 -14.72
C PRO A 53 -6.97 -0.58 -14.63
N GLN A 54 -5.78 -0.20 -15.10
CA GLN A 54 -4.58 -1.04 -14.97
C GLN A 54 -3.93 -0.96 -13.58
N LEU A 55 -4.27 0.10 -12.83
CA LEU A 55 -3.74 0.38 -11.49
C LEU A 55 -4.87 0.82 -10.56
N CYS A 56 -4.82 0.36 -9.31
CA CYS A 56 -5.69 0.83 -8.24
C CYS A 56 -4.85 1.31 -7.07
N PHE A 57 -4.87 2.61 -6.79
CA PHE A 57 -4.30 3.21 -5.59
C PHE A 57 -5.37 3.25 -4.52
N LEU A 58 -5.20 2.50 -3.44
CA LEU A 58 -6.24 2.29 -2.44
C LEU A 58 -5.73 2.71 -1.06
N ASP A 59 -6.44 3.62 -0.37
CA ASP A 59 -6.24 3.72 1.08
C ASP A 59 -6.81 2.47 1.75
N ILE A 60 -6.14 2.00 2.78
CA ILE A 60 -6.60 0.83 3.55
C ILE A 60 -7.80 1.19 4.41
N ARG A 61 -7.79 2.38 5.01
CA ARG A 61 -8.87 2.78 5.93
C ARG A 61 -9.86 3.72 5.26
N MET A 62 -10.94 3.13 4.79
CA MET A 62 -12.07 3.84 4.23
C MET A 62 -13.37 3.43 4.91
N PRO A 63 -14.42 4.27 4.91
CA PRO A 63 -15.71 3.93 5.49
C PRO A 63 -16.35 2.70 4.84
N GLY A 64 -16.94 1.84 5.66
CA GLY A 64 -17.70 0.66 5.23
C GLY A 64 -16.82 -0.51 4.84
N MET A 65 -16.03 -0.38 3.80
CA MET A 65 -15.15 -1.43 3.27
C MET A 65 -13.71 -0.92 3.22
N THR A 66 -12.78 -1.67 3.76
CA THR A 66 -11.35 -1.35 3.73
C THR A 66 -10.79 -1.50 2.31
N GLY A 67 -9.66 -0.85 2.02
CA GLY A 67 -8.96 -1.01 0.74
C GLY A 67 -8.46 -2.43 0.48
N LEU A 68 -8.16 -3.20 1.54
CA LEU A 68 -7.79 -4.61 1.42
C LEU A 68 -8.98 -5.47 1.01
N GLU A 69 -10.14 -5.28 1.64
CA GLU A 69 -11.39 -5.95 1.26
C GLU A 69 -11.83 -5.55 -0.15
N ALA A 70 -11.66 -4.27 -0.52
CA ALA A 70 -11.95 -3.80 -1.87
C ALA A 70 -11.03 -4.46 -2.93
N ALA A 71 -9.73 -4.58 -2.66
CA ALA A 71 -8.80 -5.28 -3.55
C ALA A 71 -9.17 -6.75 -3.73
N GLN A 72 -9.58 -7.43 -2.64
CA GLN A 72 -10.06 -8.80 -2.69
C GLN A 72 -11.34 -8.91 -3.52
N ALA A 73 -12.35 -8.07 -3.27
CA ALA A 73 -13.60 -8.08 -4.03
C ALA A 73 -13.38 -7.79 -5.52
N ILE A 74 -12.51 -6.83 -5.85
CA ILE A 74 -12.13 -6.57 -7.24
C ILE A 74 -11.50 -7.81 -7.87
N THR A 75 -10.65 -8.53 -7.14
CA THR A 75 -9.99 -9.74 -7.65
C THR A 75 -10.98 -10.88 -7.88
N GLU A 76 -11.95 -11.05 -6.98
CA GLU A 76 -12.97 -12.12 -7.05
C GLU A 76 -13.99 -11.86 -8.18
N ASP A 77 -14.37 -10.59 -8.37
CA ASP A 77 -15.41 -10.19 -9.34
C ASP A 77 -14.82 -9.73 -10.69
N TRP A 78 -13.49 -9.82 -10.88
CA TRP A 78 -12.86 -9.34 -12.12
C TRP A 78 -13.28 -10.18 -13.32
N PRO A 79 -13.86 -9.56 -14.36
CA PRO A 79 -14.33 -10.32 -15.52
C PRO A 79 -13.17 -10.92 -16.33
N ASP A 80 -13.26 -12.17 -16.73
CA ASP A 80 -12.24 -12.86 -17.53
C ASP A 80 -11.91 -12.11 -18.84
N GLU A 81 -12.90 -11.47 -19.44
CA GLU A 81 -12.75 -10.68 -20.65
C GLU A 81 -12.13 -9.28 -20.42
N ALA A 82 -11.99 -8.84 -19.17
CA ALA A 82 -11.38 -7.54 -18.83
C ALA A 82 -9.86 -7.52 -19.02
N GLY A 83 -9.26 -8.69 -19.25
CA GLY A 83 -7.80 -8.83 -19.29
C GLY A 83 -7.18 -8.99 -17.91
N PRO A 84 -5.88 -8.67 -17.74
CA PRO A 84 -5.18 -8.89 -16.48
C PRO A 84 -5.76 -8.05 -15.34
N LEU A 85 -5.69 -8.60 -14.13
CA LEU A 85 -6.03 -7.89 -12.89
C LEU A 85 -5.25 -6.58 -12.77
N PRO A 86 -5.85 -5.54 -12.18
CA PRO A 86 -5.13 -4.30 -11.91
C PRO A 86 -4.00 -4.53 -10.92
N LEU A 87 -2.95 -3.74 -11.02
CA LEU A 87 -1.92 -3.68 -10.01
C LEU A 87 -2.43 -2.87 -8.81
N PHE A 88 -2.49 -3.48 -7.65
CA PHE A 88 -2.90 -2.80 -6.42
C PHE A 88 -1.71 -2.12 -5.75
N VAL A 89 -1.89 -0.84 -5.42
CA VAL A 89 -0.94 -0.03 -4.65
C VAL A 89 -1.68 0.51 -3.43
N PHE A 90 -1.26 0.11 -2.24
CA PHE A 90 -1.86 0.65 -1.02
C PHE A 90 -1.15 1.92 -0.58
N VAL A 91 -1.93 2.98 -0.31
CA VAL A 91 -1.45 4.31 0.11
C VAL A 91 -2.11 4.65 1.43
N THR A 92 -1.43 4.49 2.55
CA THR A 92 -2.06 4.60 3.87
C THR A 92 -1.12 5.18 4.94
N ALA A 93 -1.70 5.70 6.01
CA ALA A 93 -0.95 6.17 7.18
C ALA A 93 -0.48 5.04 8.13
N TYR A 94 -0.83 3.80 7.85
CA TYR A 94 -0.62 2.68 8.76
C TYR A 94 0.42 1.69 8.24
N ASP A 95 1.53 1.58 8.94
CA ASP A 95 2.67 0.71 8.62
C ASP A 95 2.40 -0.79 8.89
N HIS A 96 1.56 -1.10 9.87
CA HIS A 96 1.28 -2.48 10.28
C HIS A 96 0.41 -3.29 9.30
N TYR A 97 -0.22 -2.65 8.30
CA TYR A 97 -0.97 -3.34 7.25
C TYR A 97 -0.11 -3.80 6.06
N ALA A 98 1.19 -3.47 6.05
CA ALA A 98 2.08 -3.84 4.95
C ALA A 98 2.08 -5.35 4.68
N LEU A 99 2.06 -6.19 5.72
CA LEU A 99 2.03 -7.65 5.58
C LEU A 99 0.73 -8.12 4.87
N GLN A 100 -0.42 -7.62 5.31
CA GLN A 100 -1.72 -7.97 4.71
C GLN A 100 -1.85 -7.47 3.27
N ALA A 101 -1.28 -6.28 2.97
CA ALA A 101 -1.22 -5.76 1.61
C ALA A 101 -0.43 -6.68 0.67
N PHE A 102 0.63 -7.30 1.17
CA PHE A 102 1.41 -8.27 0.40
C PHE A 102 0.69 -9.60 0.23
N GLU A 103 -0.04 -10.07 1.24
CA GLU A 103 -0.90 -11.25 1.12
C GLU A 103 -2.01 -11.04 0.08
N ALA A 104 -2.48 -9.80 -0.08
CA ALA A 104 -3.40 -9.39 -1.14
C ALA A 104 -2.74 -9.18 -2.52
N ALA A 105 -1.52 -9.68 -2.75
CA ALA A 105 -0.76 -9.54 -3.99
C ALA A 105 -0.53 -8.08 -4.43
N ALA A 106 -0.31 -7.17 -3.48
CA ALA A 106 -0.02 -5.76 -3.76
C ALA A 106 1.22 -5.59 -4.66
N ALA A 107 1.12 -4.68 -5.61
CA ALA A 107 2.26 -4.28 -6.44
C ALA A 107 3.24 -3.38 -5.68
N ASP A 108 2.72 -2.55 -4.79
CA ASP A 108 3.51 -1.69 -3.90
C ASP A 108 2.69 -1.22 -2.68
N TYR A 109 3.40 -0.63 -1.73
CA TYR A 109 2.85 -0.07 -0.50
C TYR A 109 3.50 1.28 -0.23
N LEU A 110 2.69 2.34 -0.11
CA LEU A 110 3.12 3.71 0.11
C LEU A 110 2.61 4.21 1.47
N LEU A 111 3.52 4.59 2.34
CA LEU A 111 3.15 5.18 3.63
C LEU A 111 2.95 6.68 3.49
N LYS A 112 1.83 7.20 4.00
CA LYS A 112 1.55 8.65 4.09
C LYS A 112 2.40 9.31 5.20
N PRO A 113 2.95 10.52 5.00
CA PRO A 113 2.89 11.30 3.76
C PRO A 113 3.77 10.70 2.65
N VAL A 114 3.20 10.57 1.45
CA VAL A 114 3.95 10.06 0.29
C VAL A 114 4.99 11.09 -0.11
N THR A 115 6.25 10.70 -0.13
CA THR A 115 7.31 11.59 -0.60
C THR A 115 7.50 11.46 -2.11
N PRO A 116 7.85 12.55 -2.83
CA PRO A 116 8.07 12.50 -4.28
C PRO A 116 9.11 11.44 -4.69
N GLN A 117 10.16 11.28 -3.88
CA GLN A 117 11.20 10.27 -4.14
C GLN A 117 10.64 8.85 -4.05
N ARG A 118 9.82 8.54 -3.02
CA ARG A 118 9.22 7.22 -2.84
C ARG A 118 8.19 6.93 -3.94
N LEU A 119 7.41 7.94 -4.33
CA LEU A 119 6.45 7.84 -5.43
C LEU A 119 7.15 7.56 -6.77
N THR A 120 8.24 8.28 -7.07
CA THR A 120 9.03 8.05 -8.30
C THR A 120 9.57 6.61 -8.36
N GLN A 121 10.05 6.07 -7.25
CA GLN A 121 10.51 4.67 -7.18
C GLN A 121 9.36 3.68 -7.40
N SER A 122 8.19 3.95 -6.83
CA SER A 122 6.99 3.16 -7.04
C SER A 122 6.58 3.18 -8.51
N VAL A 123 6.47 4.35 -9.11
CA VAL A 123 6.12 4.53 -10.53
C VAL A 123 7.05 3.73 -11.43
N ALA A 124 8.37 3.79 -11.20
CA ALA A 124 9.33 3.04 -12.00
C ALA A 124 9.07 1.51 -11.94
N ARG A 125 8.75 0.98 -10.75
CA ARG A 125 8.40 -0.44 -10.58
C ARG A 125 7.08 -0.81 -11.28
N LEU A 126 6.06 0.04 -11.13
CA LEU A 126 4.76 -0.18 -11.76
C LEU A 126 4.86 -0.16 -13.29
N GLN A 127 5.60 0.78 -13.86
CA GLN A 127 5.86 0.85 -15.29
C GLN A 127 6.59 -0.40 -15.80
N ALA A 128 7.60 -0.88 -15.06
CA ALA A 128 8.31 -2.10 -15.40
C ALA A 128 7.38 -3.32 -15.37
N ARG A 129 6.49 -3.43 -14.38
CA ARG A 129 5.50 -4.52 -14.29
C ARG A 129 4.47 -4.47 -15.41
N LEU A 130 3.98 -3.30 -15.78
CA LEU A 130 3.04 -3.15 -16.90
C LEU A 130 3.69 -3.44 -18.26
N ALA A 131 4.99 -3.22 -18.40
CA ALA A 131 5.73 -3.49 -19.63
C ALA A 131 6.08 -4.98 -19.83
N GLN A 132 6.04 -5.78 -18.76
CA GLN A 132 6.30 -7.23 -18.84
C GLN A 132 4.97 -7.97 -19.03
N PRO A 133 4.83 -8.82 -20.08
CA PRO A 133 3.74 -9.78 -20.10
C PRO A 133 3.93 -10.72 -18.92
N LEU A 134 2.90 -10.80 -18.04
CA LEU A 134 2.91 -11.53 -16.78
C LEU A 134 3.54 -12.93 -16.89
N PRO A 135 4.56 -13.27 -16.11
CA PRO A 135 4.72 -14.63 -15.65
C PRO A 135 3.70 -14.83 -14.52
N LEU A 136 2.80 -15.79 -14.70
CA LEU A 136 1.96 -16.34 -13.67
C LEU A 136 2.86 -16.78 -12.49
N HIS A 137 2.66 -16.17 -11.31
CA HIS A 137 3.30 -16.52 -10.04
C HIS A 137 4.82 -16.30 -9.99
N ASP A 138 5.23 -15.13 -9.56
CA ASP A 138 6.61 -14.91 -9.11
C ASP A 138 6.75 -15.31 -7.62
N ASP A 139 6.88 -16.62 -7.37
CA ASP A 139 7.22 -17.18 -6.06
C ASP A 139 8.51 -16.58 -5.49
N GLY A 140 9.38 -16.05 -6.35
CA GLY A 140 10.64 -15.41 -5.96
C GLY A 140 10.45 -14.06 -5.26
N ALA A 141 9.48 -13.25 -5.68
CA ALA A 141 9.17 -11.98 -5.02
C ALA A 141 8.60 -12.20 -3.62
N LEU A 142 7.71 -13.20 -3.46
CA LEU A 142 7.18 -13.62 -2.17
C LEU A 142 8.26 -14.18 -1.24
N ALA A 143 9.21 -14.96 -1.76
CA ALA A 143 10.32 -15.49 -0.98
C ALA A 143 11.28 -14.38 -0.53
N SER A 144 11.62 -13.44 -1.41
CA SER A 144 12.49 -12.31 -1.09
C SER A 144 11.85 -11.39 -0.06
N LEU A 145 10.54 -11.20 -0.14
CA LEU A 145 9.78 -10.39 0.81
C LEU A 145 9.67 -11.06 2.17
N ARG A 146 9.37 -12.38 2.22
CA ARG A 146 9.38 -13.15 3.48
C ARG A 146 10.74 -13.06 4.15
N GLN A 147 11.82 -13.08 3.39
CA GLN A 147 13.18 -12.93 3.93
C GLN A 147 13.43 -11.53 4.48
N LEU A 148 12.95 -10.46 3.82
CA LEU A 148 13.04 -9.09 4.30
C LEU A 148 12.18 -8.88 5.56
N LEU A 149 10.97 -9.43 5.60
CA LEU A 149 10.10 -9.36 6.78
C LEU A 149 10.64 -10.16 7.96
N GLN A 150 11.28 -11.30 7.73
CA GLN A 150 11.97 -12.05 8.78
C GLN A 150 13.18 -11.28 9.35
N GLN A 151 13.85 -10.47 8.52
CA GLN A 151 14.92 -9.59 8.97
C GLN A 151 14.38 -8.35 9.71
N ALA A 152 13.23 -7.81 9.30
CA ALA A 152 12.54 -6.71 9.97
C ALA A 152 11.84 -7.15 11.28
N SER A 153 11.44 -8.42 11.35
CA SER A 153 10.82 -9.06 12.55
C SER A 153 11.84 -9.51 13.59
N ARG A 154 13.07 -9.00 13.56
CA ARG A 154 13.87 -9.07 14.76
C ARG A 154 13.12 -8.33 15.86
N PRO A 155 12.72 -9.01 16.94
CA PRO A 155 12.02 -8.34 18.03
C PRO A 155 12.86 -7.14 18.43
N ALA A 156 12.26 -5.95 18.39
CA ALA A 156 12.85 -4.77 18.99
C ALA A 156 13.35 -5.20 20.39
N PRO A 157 14.55 -4.82 20.81
CA PRO A 157 15.08 -5.23 22.11
C PRO A 157 13.99 -4.91 23.13
N ARG A 158 13.41 -5.94 23.72
CA ARG A 158 12.41 -5.78 24.78
C ARG A 158 13.06 -4.91 25.82
N LEU A 159 12.48 -3.76 26.09
CA LEU A 159 12.87 -2.93 27.22
C LEU A 159 12.84 -3.81 28.45
N ARG A 160 14.00 -4.20 28.94
CA ARG A 160 14.15 -5.04 30.14
C ARG A 160 14.13 -4.22 31.41
N HIS A 161 14.32 -2.90 31.31
CA HIS A 161 14.40 -1.98 32.42
C HIS A 161 13.69 -0.68 32.09
N LEU A 162 12.96 -0.14 33.03
CA LEU A 162 12.43 1.23 33.01
C LEU A 162 13.34 2.10 33.87
N GLN A 163 13.60 3.32 33.42
CA GLN A 163 14.28 4.33 34.25
C GLN A 163 13.21 5.01 35.09
N ALA A 164 13.28 4.82 36.39
CA ALA A 164 12.46 5.53 37.35
C ALA A 164 13.33 6.55 38.12
N ALA A 165 12.88 7.81 38.16
CA ALA A 165 13.52 8.83 39.01
C ALA A 165 12.98 8.69 40.44
N VAL A 166 13.85 8.33 41.37
CA VAL A 166 13.55 8.27 42.81
C VAL A 166 14.40 9.32 43.50
N GLY A 167 13.87 10.49 43.77
CA GLY A 167 14.63 11.62 44.31
C GLY A 167 15.65 12.19 43.33
N GLU A 168 16.91 12.31 43.71
CA GLU A 168 18.01 12.77 42.88
C GLU A 168 18.75 11.62 42.11
N ALA A 169 18.33 10.38 42.29
CA ALA A 169 18.95 9.20 41.65
C ALA A 169 18.06 8.61 40.57
N ILE A 170 18.70 8.12 39.48
CA ILE A 170 18.05 7.33 38.44
C ILE A 170 18.30 5.86 38.72
N GLU A 171 17.26 5.09 38.96
CA GLU A 171 17.35 3.65 39.21
C GLU A 171 16.76 2.88 38.01
N LEU A 172 17.47 1.82 37.61
CA LEU A 172 17.03 0.91 36.55
C LEU A 172 16.16 -0.19 37.15
N VAL A 173 14.86 -0.11 36.98
CA VAL A 173 13.89 -1.10 37.48
C VAL A 173 13.65 -2.17 36.44
N PRO A 174 13.90 -3.46 36.71
CA PRO A 174 13.53 -4.53 35.81
C PRO A 174 12.01 -4.58 35.62
N LEU A 175 11.53 -4.78 34.39
CA LEU A 175 10.10 -4.83 34.09
C LEU A 175 9.35 -5.90 34.89
N GLU A 176 10.04 -6.94 35.33
CA GLU A 176 9.50 -8.02 36.16
C GLU A 176 9.20 -7.59 37.62
N ALA A 177 9.75 -6.46 38.05
CA ALA A 177 9.55 -5.91 39.38
C ALA A 177 8.43 -4.86 39.45
N VAL A 178 7.83 -4.50 38.30
CA VAL A 178 6.67 -3.60 38.23
C VAL A 178 5.43 -4.45 38.41
N LEU A 179 5.09 -4.79 39.65
CA LEU A 179 3.81 -5.40 40.03
C LEU A 179 2.83 -4.31 40.45
N TYR A 180 1.60 -4.48 40.05
CA TYR A 180 0.41 -3.66 40.31
C TYR A 180 0.25 -3.23 41.78
#